data_3e28cdef0446a9359e6b5e781931f95e
#
_entry.id   3e28cdef0446a9359e6b5e781931f95e
#
_cell.length_a   1.000
_cell.length_b   1.000
_cell.length_c   1.000
_cell.angle_alpha   90.00
_cell.angle_beta   90.00
_cell.angle_gamma   90.00
#
_symmetry.space_group_name_H-M   'P 1'
#
loop_
_entity.id
_entity.type
_entity.pdbx_description
1 polymer ?
#
loop_
_entity_poly.entity_id
_entity_poly.type
_entity_poly.pdbx_seq_one_letter_code
_entity_poly.pdbx_strand_id
1 'polypeptide(L)'
;MTAPSTDAHAPNAAARAGAGADPCRPPNLPLRQRPLDWFFIVVFSLFTVTSMISDMLPTLGVDFSQPSPNFLVNANWWYAHDTDPLFMDPPVWMRIVTGLSAFVYPVFSVLLVISLVRGWNRIQLPSVIYATMIATITGVVVFGVEFFGEPEWITPNPVKFLAFNLPYVLIPILLLVRMRKPLPFARRF
;
A
#
# COMPACT_ATOMS: atom_id res chain seq x y z
N MET A 1 3.80 -74.20 -9.09
CA MET A 1 4.31 -72.86 -9.52
C MET A 1 3.33 -71.81 -9.11
N THR A 2 3.56 -71.20 -7.95
CA THR A 2 2.74 -70.14 -7.37
C THR A 2 3.46 -68.83 -7.56
N ALA A 3 2.81 -67.87 -8.23
CA ALA A 3 3.31 -66.52 -8.44
C ALA A 3 3.16 -65.69 -7.17
N PRO A 4 4.12 -64.81 -6.83
CA PRO A 4 4.01 -63.91 -5.69
C PRO A 4 3.16 -62.69 -6.03
N SER A 5 2.19 -62.38 -5.16
CA SER A 5 1.41 -61.16 -5.19
C SER A 5 2.23 -59.95 -4.72
N THR A 6 2.38 -58.98 -5.62
CA THR A 6 3.01 -57.69 -5.33
C THR A 6 1.92 -56.71 -4.79
N ASP A 7 1.73 -56.67 -3.48
CA ASP A 7 0.97 -55.61 -2.84
C ASP A 7 1.83 -54.33 -2.84
N ALA A 8 1.60 -53.48 -3.85
CA ALA A 8 2.15 -52.13 -3.90
C ALA A 8 1.39 -51.25 -2.87
N HIS A 9 2.04 -51.05 -1.72
CA HIS A 9 1.62 -50.16 -0.68
C HIS A 9 1.64 -48.73 -1.23
N ALA A 10 0.48 -48.17 -1.65
CA ALA A 10 0.34 -46.78 -2.03
C ALA A 10 0.60 -45.89 -0.77
N PRO A 11 1.56 -44.96 -0.80
CA PRO A 11 1.84 -44.13 0.32
C PRO A 11 0.65 -43.20 0.59
N ASN A 12 0.19 -43.27 1.82
CA ASN A 12 -1.00 -42.62 2.38
C ASN A 12 -1.00 -41.09 2.06
N ALA A 13 -1.94 -40.64 1.22
CA ALA A 13 -2.09 -39.25 0.82
C ALA A 13 -2.33 -38.31 2.03
N ALA A 14 -2.83 -38.86 3.15
CA ALA A 14 -3.00 -38.14 4.42
C ALA A 14 -1.67 -37.74 5.09
N ALA A 15 -0.57 -38.47 4.83
CA ALA A 15 0.75 -38.14 5.38
C ALA A 15 1.42 -36.95 4.69
N ARG A 16 1.00 -36.57 3.47
CA ARG A 16 1.58 -35.43 2.73
C ARG A 16 0.93 -34.08 3.06
N ALA A 17 -0.23 -34.05 3.70
CA ALA A 17 -0.91 -32.80 4.10
C ALA A 17 -0.34 -32.18 5.38
N GLY A 18 0.50 -32.90 6.15
CA GLY A 18 1.08 -32.44 7.41
C GLY A 18 2.54 -32.00 7.37
N ALA A 19 3.22 -32.15 6.24
CA ALA A 19 4.66 -31.89 6.13
C ALA A 19 4.94 -30.41 5.89
N GLY A 20 4.90 -29.57 6.94
CA GLY A 20 5.31 -28.17 6.84
C GLY A 20 4.86 -27.23 7.95
N ALA A 21 4.06 -27.68 8.90
CA ALA A 21 3.72 -26.84 10.05
C ALA A 21 4.78 -27.05 11.14
N ASP A 22 5.60 -26.03 11.38
CA ASP A 22 6.48 -25.99 12.56
C ASP A 22 5.60 -26.09 13.81
N PRO A 23 5.70 -27.17 14.62
CA PRO A 23 4.85 -27.39 15.78
C PRO A 23 5.02 -26.33 16.86
N CYS A 24 6.11 -25.56 16.82
CA CYS A 24 6.38 -24.45 17.73
C CYS A 24 5.76 -23.11 17.26
N ARG A 25 5.19 -23.04 16.04
CA ARG A 25 4.62 -21.79 15.54
C ARG A 25 3.15 -21.68 15.89
N PRO A 26 2.74 -20.62 16.63
CA PRO A 26 1.34 -20.43 16.96
C PRO A 26 0.48 -20.27 15.70
N PRO A 27 -0.74 -20.84 15.66
CA PRO A 27 -1.63 -20.72 14.52
C PRO A 27 -2.03 -19.27 14.28
N ASN A 28 -2.18 -18.91 13.02
CA ASN A 28 -2.64 -17.57 12.64
C ASN A 28 -4.14 -17.43 12.97
N LEU A 29 -4.52 -16.23 13.46
CA LEU A 29 -5.92 -15.87 13.64
C LEU A 29 -6.65 -15.76 12.30
N PRO A 30 -7.86 -16.31 12.16
CA PRO A 30 -8.67 -16.10 10.96
C PRO A 30 -9.06 -14.62 10.82
N LEU A 31 -9.27 -14.15 9.58
CA LEU A 31 -9.56 -12.74 9.28
C LEU A 31 -10.77 -12.20 10.06
N ARG A 32 -11.79 -13.04 10.33
CA ARG A 32 -12.98 -12.68 11.13
C ARG A 32 -12.64 -12.21 12.54
N GLN A 33 -11.52 -12.64 13.10
CA GLN A 33 -11.03 -12.24 14.43
C GLN A 33 -10.05 -11.08 14.39
N ARG A 34 -9.88 -10.45 13.22
CA ARG A 34 -8.93 -9.36 12.97
C ARG A 34 -9.67 -8.16 12.32
N PRO A 35 -10.59 -7.49 13.06
CA PRO A 35 -11.42 -6.41 12.47
C PRO A 35 -10.60 -5.23 11.93
N LEU A 36 -9.47 -4.91 12.58
CA LEU A 36 -8.58 -3.85 12.11
C LEU A 36 -7.95 -4.16 10.74
N ASP A 37 -7.76 -5.43 10.40
CA ASP A 37 -7.19 -5.81 9.10
C ASP A 37 -8.19 -5.55 7.96
N TRP A 38 -9.50 -5.61 8.21
CA TRP A 38 -10.52 -5.20 7.25
C TRP A 38 -10.42 -3.71 6.90
N PHE A 39 -10.19 -2.86 7.90
CA PHE A 39 -9.94 -1.44 7.67
C PHE A 39 -8.74 -1.24 6.73
N PHE A 40 -7.61 -1.89 7.01
CA PHE A 40 -6.43 -1.78 6.15
C PHE A 40 -6.67 -2.34 4.74
N ILE A 41 -7.39 -3.46 4.60
CA ILE A 41 -7.75 -4.03 3.29
C ILE A 41 -8.50 -3.01 2.44
N VAL A 42 -9.54 -2.40 3.00
CA VAL A 42 -10.36 -1.41 2.28
C VAL A 42 -9.51 -0.19 1.92
N VAL A 43 -8.79 0.38 2.89
CA VAL A 43 -8.04 1.62 2.66
C VAL A 43 -6.89 1.43 1.68
N PHE A 44 -6.09 0.36 1.80
CA PHE A 44 -5.00 0.13 0.85
C PHE A 44 -5.49 -0.28 -0.55
N SER A 45 -6.66 -0.88 -0.66
CA SER A 45 -7.32 -1.08 -1.96
C SER A 45 -7.72 0.27 -2.59
N LEU A 46 -8.28 1.18 -1.82
CA LEU A 46 -8.59 2.54 -2.27
C LEU A 46 -7.32 3.32 -2.63
N PHE A 47 -6.29 3.27 -1.80
CA PHE A 47 -5.00 3.92 -2.09
C PHE A 47 -4.38 3.41 -3.39
N THR A 48 -4.47 2.10 -3.67
CA THR A 48 -4.00 1.54 -4.93
C THR A 48 -4.68 2.21 -6.13
N VAL A 49 -6.00 2.32 -6.09
CA VAL A 49 -6.77 2.91 -7.19
C VAL A 49 -6.51 4.41 -7.32
N THR A 50 -6.55 5.14 -6.21
CA THR A 50 -6.36 6.61 -6.22
C THR A 50 -4.97 7.00 -6.66
N SER A 51 -3.91 6.35 -6.16
CA SER A 51 -2.53 6.62 -6.57
C SER A 51 -2.29 6.34 -8.05
N MET A 52 -2.85 5.26 -8.59
CA MET A 52 -2.74 4.96 -10.02
C MET A 52 -3.45 6.01 -10.88
N ILE A 53 -4.54 6.60 -10.40
CA ILE A 53 -5.31 7.60 -11.15
C ILE A 53 -4.66 8.99 -11.02
N SER A 54 -4.30 9.42 -9.81
CA SER A 54 -3.81 10.77 -9.57
C SER A 54 -2.33 10.93 -9.89
N ASP A 55 -1.48 9.96 -9.51
CA ASP A 55 -0.03 10.14 -9.55
C ASP A 55 0.59 9.69 -10.88
N MET A 56 -0.11 8.85 -11.66
CA MET A 56 0.37 8.41 -12.97
C MET A 56 0.45 9.56 -13.98
N LEU A 57 -0.52 10.45 -13.99
CA LEU A 57 -0.60 11.53 -14.97
C LEU A 57 0.56 12.54 -14.85
N PRO A 58 0.87 13.10 -13.66
CA PRO A 58 2.03 13.98 -13.48
C PRO A 58 3.36 13.26 -13.72
N THR A 59 3.46 11.97 -13.38
CA THR A 59 4.65 11.15 -13.66
C THR A 59 4.91 11.04 -15.16
N LEU A 60 3.86 10.87 -15.97
CA LEU A 60 3.94 10.80 -17.43
C LEU A 60 4.10 12.17 -18.10
N GLY A 61 4.13 13.25 -17.34
CA GLY A 61 4.30 14.61 -17.85
C GLY A 61 3.05 15.15 -18.55
N VAL A 62 1.86 14.71 -18.13
CA VAL A 62 0.61 15.31 -18.61
C VAL A 62 0.55 16.77 -18.15
N ASP A 63 0.25 17.66 -19.08
CA ASP A 63 0.12 19.09 -18.83
C ASP A 63 -1.24 19.40 -18.16
N PHE A 64 -1.19 20.05 -17.01
CA PHE A 64 -2.36 20.52 -16.26
C PHE A 64 -2.54 22.06 -16.32
N SER A 65 -1.89 22.75 -17.25
CA SER A 65 -2.03 24.20 -17.41
C SER A 65 -3.42 24.62 -17.91
N GLN A 66 -4.14 23.72 -18.59
CA GLN A 66 -5.47 23.98 -19.15
C GLN A 66 -6.47 22.87 -18.78
N PRO A 67 -7.78 23.21 -18.64
CA PRO A 67 -8.80 22.20 -18.43
C PRO A 67 -8.92 21.26 -19.62
N SER A 68 -9.16 19.97 -19.37
CA SER A 68 -9.23 18.92 -20.38
C SER A 68 -10.65 18.34 -20.49
N PRO A 69 -11.09 17.93 -21.69
CA PRO A 69 -12.33 17.16 -21.84
C PRO A 69 -12.23 15.75 -21.22
N ASN A 70 -11.03 15.25 -20.99
CA ASN A 70 -10.84 13.98 -20.27
C ASN A 70 -11.09 14.20 -18.78
N PHE A 71 -12.06 13.46 -18.23
CA PHE A 71 -12.47 13.57 -16.83
C PHE A 71 -11.31 13.41 -15.82
N LEU A 72 -10.42 12.44 -16.05
CA LEU A 72 -9.30 12.17 -15.15
C LEU A 72 -8.26 13.30 -15.18
N VAL A 73 -7.94 13.79 -16.36
CA VAL A 73 -7.02 14.94 -16.53
C VAL A 73 -7.62 16.18 -15.91
N ASN A 74 -8.92 16.42 -16.16
CA ASN A 74 -9.62 17.60 -15.60
C ASN A 74 -9.74 17.55 -14.07
N ALA A 75 -9.93 16.39 -13.49
CA ALA A 75 -9.95 16.23 -12.03
C ALA A 75 -8.57 16.56 -11.41
N ASN A 76 -7.47 16.14 -12.04
CA ASN A 76 -6.11 16.50 -11.63
C ASN A 76 -5.81 17.98 -11.86
N TRP A 77 -6.26 18.56 -13.01
CA TRP A 77 -6.17 19.99 -13.26
C TRP A 77 -6.84 20.80 -12.15
N TRP A 78 -8.09 20.43 -11.80
CA TRP A 78 -8.82 21.11 -10.74
C TRP A 78 -8.10 21.01 -9.38
N TYR A 79 -7.58 19.82 -9.04
CA TYR A 79 -6.83 19.62 -7.81
C TYR A 79 -5.54 20.47 -7.79
N ALA A 80 -4.77 20.47 -8.90
CA ALA A 80 -3.56 21.24 -9.04
C ALA A 80 -3.79 22.74 -8.88
N HIS A 81 -4.82 23.28 -9.55
CA HIS A 81 -5.14 24.70 -9.51
C HIS A 81 -5.65 25.17 -8.14
N ASP A 82 -6.49 24.37 -7.51
CA ASP A 82 -7.22 24.78 -6.31
C ASP A 82 -6.48 24.39 -5.02
N THR A 83 -5.62 23.38 -5.08
CA THR A 83 -5.12 22.74 -3.85
C THR A 83 -3.61 22.53 -3.83
N ASP A 84 -2.99 22.11 -4.95
CA ASP A 84 -1.60 21.65 -4.98
C ASP A 84 -0.89 22.14 -6.25
N PRO A 85 -0.39 23.39 -6.25
CA PRO A 85 0.26 24.01 -7.39
C PRO A 85 1.49 23.24 -7.88
N LEU A 86 2.12 22.44 -7.02
CA LEU A 86 3.29 21.61 -7.36
C LEU A 86 2.98 20.60 -8.48
N PHE A 87 1.70 20.21 -8.65
CA PHE A 87 1.25 19.34 -9.72
C PHE A 87 1.16 20.05 -11.08
N MET A 88 1.09 21.38 -11.12
CA MET A 88 0.96 22.11 -12.40
C MET A 88 2.25 22.08 -13.22
N ASP A 89 3.42 22.23 -12.56
CA ASP A 89 4.75 22.08 -13.17
C ASP A 89 5.65 21.27 -12.22
N PRO A 90 5.45 19.94 -12.18
CA PRO A 90 6.12 19.11 -11.20
C PRO A 90 7.62 19.02 -11.48
N PRO A 91 8.49 19.44 -10.54
CA PRO A 91 9.93 19.28 -10.67
C PRO A 91 10.33 17.80 -10.74
N VAL A 92 11.53 17.50 -11.20
CA VAL A 92 12.01 16.13 -11.43
C VAL A 92 11.84 15.24 -10.20
N TRP A 93 12.15 15.77 -9.00
CA TRP A 93 11.99 14.99 -7.76
C TRP A 93 10.53 14.62 -7.51
N MET A 94 9.57 15.52 -7.81
CA MET A 94 8.14 15.24 -7.63
C MET A 94 7.66 14.18 -8.61
N ARG A 95 8.11 14.21 -9.87
CA ARG A 95 7.81 13.15 -10.84
C ARG A 95 8.34 11.78 -10.41
N ILE A 96 9.49 11.74 -9.73
CA ILE A 96 10.02 10.50 -9.16
C ILE A 96 9.14 10.03 -8.00
N VAL A 97 8.72 10.92 -7.12
CA VAL A 97 7.84 10.61 -5.98
C VAL A 97 6.47 10.11 -6.46
N THR A 98 5.84 10.81 -7.39
CA THR A 98 4.56 10.36 -7.99
C THR A 98 4.73 9.07 -8.78
N GLY A 99 5.88 8.85 -9.43
CA GLY A 99 6.21 7.59 -10.10
C GLY A 99 6.32 6.40 -9.13
N LEU A 100 6.94 6.59 -7.97
CA LEU A 100 6.93 5.57 -6.91
C LEU A 100 5.51 5.28 -6.43
N SER A 101 4.69 6.32 -6.26
CA SER A 101 3.30 6.20 -5.83
C SER A 101 2.43 5.51 -6.87
N ALA A 102 2.59 5.81 -8.16
CA ALA A 102 1.79 5.24 -9.24
C ALA A 102 2.15 3.80 -9.61
N PHE A 103 3.43 3.42 -9.53
CA PHE A 103 3.91 2.17 -10.10
C PHE A 103 4.47 1.18 -9.06
N VAL A 104 5.11 1.65 -8.01
CA VAL A 104 5.77 0.78 -7.02
C VAL A 104 4.82 0.48 -5.84
N TYR A 105 4.21 1.51 -5.26
CA TYR A 105 3.34 1.34 -4.09
C TYR A 105 2.08 0.52 -4.37
N PRO A 106 1.43 0.57 -5.55
CA PRO A 106 0.28 -0.28 -5.85
C PRO A 106 0.62 -1.76 -5.83
N VAL A 107 1.78 -2.15 -6.38
CA VAL A 107 2.24 -3.54 -6.35
C VAL A 107 2.39 -4.02 -4.91
N PHE A 108 3.02 -3.20 -4.06
CA PHE A 108 3.17 -3.52 -2.65
C PHE A 108 1.81 -3.57 -1.93
N SER A 109 0.91 -2.62 -2.19
CA SER A 109 -0.43 -2.56 -1.57
C SER A 109 -1.26 -3.80 -1.90
N VAL A 110 -1.21 -4.28 -3.14
CA VAL A 110 -1.85 -5.55 -3.53
C VAL A 110 -1.28 -6.73 -2.74
N LEU A 111 0.05 -6.82 -2.63
CA LEU A 111 0.70 -7.86 -1.83
C LEU A 111 0.35 -7.76 -0.35
N LEU A 112 0.25 -6.55 0.19
CA LEU A 112 -0.19 -6.30 1.56
C LEU A 112 -1.63 -6.77 1.77
N VAL A 113 -2.57 -6.40 0.89
CA VAL A 113 -3.96 -6.82 0.96
C VAL A 113 -4.09 -8.34 0.92
N ILE A 114 -3.41 -9.02 -0.02
CA ILE A 114 -3.39 -10.49 -0.09
C ILE A 114 -2.84 -11.09 1.22
N SER A 115 -1.77 -10.51 1.76
CA SER A 115 -1.14 -10.98 2.99
C SER A 115 -2.01 -10.77 4.22
N LEU A 116 -2.76 -9.66 4.30
CA LEU A 116 -3.74 -9.39 5.34
C LEU A 116 -4.88 -10.42 5.29
N VAL A 117 -5.40 -10.72 4.10
CA VAL A 117 -6.46 -11.73 3.93
C VAL A 117 -5.96 -13.10 4.35
N ARG A 118 -4.78 -13.51 3.89
CA ARG A 118 -4.21 -14.85 4.14
C ARG A 118 -3.50 -15.00 5.49
N GLY A 119 -3.24 -13.89 6.20
CA GLY A 119 -2.49 -13.92 7.46
C GLY A 119 -1.00 -14.25 7.29
N TRP A 120 -0.34 -13.79 6.22
CA TRP A 120 1.07 -14.07 5.98
C TRP A 120 2.00 -13.18 6.80
N ASN A 121 2.58 -13.73 7.86
CA ASN A 121 3.49 -12.98 8.73
C ASN A 121 4.76 -12.46 8.02
N ARG A 122 5.14 -13.02 6.87
CA ARG A 122 6.30 -12.56 6.09
C ARG A 122 6.16 -11.13 5.56
N ILE A 123 4.94 -10.60 5.48
CA ILE A 123 4.67 -9.22 5.04
C ILE A 123 5.09 -8.17 6.09
N GLN A 124 5.39 -8.57 7.32
CA GLN A 124 5.67 -7.67 8.44
C GLN A 124 6.80 -6.69 8.11
N LEU A 125 7.99 -7.18 7.75
CA LEU A 125 9.14 -6.31 7.44
C LEU A 125 8.92 -5.45 6.20
N PRO A 126 8.47 -5.99 5.06
CA PRO A 126 8.09 -5.16 3.90
C PRO A 126 7.07 -4.08 4.24
N SER A 127 6.07 -4.37 5.10
CA SER A 127 5.07 -3.38 5.51
C SER A 127 5.67 -2.25 6.33
N VAL A 128 6.63 -2.55 7.20
CA VAL A 128 7.34 -1.53 7.98
C VAL A 128 8.14 -0.62 7.05
N ILE A 129 8.89 -1.18 6.11
CA ILE A 129 9.67 -0.41 5.12
C ILE A 129 8.73 0.51 4.31
N TYR A 130 7.69 -0.06 3.70
CA TYR A 130 6.72 0.68 2.90
C TYR A 130 6.06 1.81 3.68
N ALA A 131 5.53 1.50 4.87
CA ALA A 131 4.81 2.48 5.69
C ALA A 131 5.73 3.62 6.16
N THR A 132 6.99 3.32 6.47
CA THR A 132 7.99 4.35 6.80
C THR A 132 8.28 5.23 5.58
N MET A 133 8.49 4.63 4.41
CA MET A 133 8.77 5.39 3.19
C MET A 133 7.64 6.34 2.84
N ILE A 134 6.40 5.87 2.75
CA ILE A 134 5.27 6.71 2.35
C ILE A 134 4.97 7.80 3.39
N ALA A 135 5.01 7.47 4.69
CA ALA A 135 4.80 8.46 5.75
C ALA A 135 5.89 9.54 5.75
N THR A 136 7.15 9.19 5.50
CA THR A 136 8.26 10.15 5.43
C THR A 136 8.19 11.00 4.16
N ILE A 137 7.99 10.38 3.00
CA ILE A 137 7.92 11.13 1.74
C ILE A 137 6.74 12.10 1.77
N THR A 138 5.55 11.65 2.14
CA THR A 138 4.37 12.53 2.17
C THR A 138 4.43 13.52 3.33
N GLY A 139 4.69 13.05 4.55
CA GLY A 139 4.57 13.89 5.76
C GLY A 139 5.78 14.81 6.00
N VAL A 140 6.95 14.52 5.45
CA VAL A 140 8.14 15.35 5.62
C VAL A 140 8.49 16.07 4.33
N VAL A 141 8.61 15.35 3.20
CA VAL A 141 9.08 15.97 1.96
C VAL A 141 7.95 16.78 1.30
N VAL A 142 6.81 16.14 0.99
CA VAL A 142 5.71 16.83 0.29
C VAL A 142 5.10 17.91 1.18
N PHE A 143 4.76 17.63 2.43
CA PHE A 143 4.23 18.66 3.34
C PHE A 143 5.26 19.76 3.61
N GLY A 144 6.56 19.41 3.71
CA GLY A 144 7.63 20.39 3.87
C GLY A 144 7.68 21.40 2.74
N VAL A 145 7.55 20.94 1.50
CA VAL A 145 7.55 21.80 0.31
C VAL A 145 6.25 22.62 0.22
N GLU A 146 5.10 21.99 0.43
CA GLU A 146 3.78 22.63 0.35
C GLU A 146 3.54 23.72 1.41
N PHE A 147 4.19 23.62 2.57
CA PHE A 147 4.00 24.60 3.64
C PHE A 147 5.18 25.54 3.85
N PHE A 148 6.38 25.17 3.40
CA PHE A 148 7.62 25.92 3.71
C PHE A 148 8.56 26.05 2.49
N GLY A 149 8.12 25.63 1.29
CA GLY A 149 8.90 25.71 0.07
C GLY A 149 8.85 27.08 -0.61
N GLU A 150 9.14 27.10 -1.90
CA GLU A 150 9.06 28.30 -2.72
C GLU A 150 7.61 28.83 -2.80
N PRO A 151 7.38 30.15 -2.87
CA PRO A 151 6.04 30.75 -2.85
C PRO A 151 5.09 30.18 -3.91
N GLU A 152 5.63 29.76 -5.04
CA GLU A 152 4.87 29.17 -6.17
C GLU A 152 4.38 27.74 -5.90
N TRP A 153 4.96 27.06 -4.92
CA TRP A 153 4.61 25.68 -4.55
C TRP A 153 3.74 25.60 -3.28
N ILE A 154 3.55 26.73 -2.59
CA ILE A 154 2.76 26.73 -1.35
C ILE A 154 1.29 26.56 -1.67
N THR A 155 0.65 25.60 -0.99
CA THR A 155 -0.78 25.32 -1.17
C THR A 155 -1.64 26.57 -0.87
N PRO A 156 -2.53 26.99 -1.78
CA PRO A 156 -3.47 28.06 -1.52
C PRO A 156 -4.59 27.62 -0.55
N ASN A 157 -4.79 26.31 -0.39
CA ASN A 157 -5.87 25.75 0.42
C ASN A 157 -5.37 24.66 1.38
N PRO A 158 -4.69 25.02 2.50
CA PRO A 158 -4.07 24.07 3.41
C PRO A 158 -5.04 23.03 3.99
N VAL A 159 -6.27 23.42 4.27
CA VAL A 159 -7.28 22.51 4.84
C VAL A 159 -7.64 21.41 3.84
N LYS A 160 -7.83 21.79 2.59
CA LYS A 160 -8.17 20.85 1.52
C LYS A 160 -6.99 19.95 1.17
N PHE A 161 -5.79 20.53 1.09
CA PHE A 161 -4.54 19.79 0.92
C PHE A 161 -4.38 18.70 1.99
N LEU A 162 -4.55 19.06 3.26
CA LEU A 162 -4.47 18.11 4.36
C LEU A 162 -5.59 17.06 4.29
N ALA A 163 -6.81 17.42 3.91
CA ALA A 163 -7.91 16.47 3.79
C ALA A 163 -7.59 15.35 2.78
N PHE A 164 -6.91 15.66 1.68
CA PHE A 164 -6.50 14.69 0.67
C PHE A 164 -5.23 13.93 1.03
N ASN A 165 -4.24 14.58 1.64
CA ASN A 165 -2.90 14.04 1.79
C ASN A 165 -2.60 13.46 3.19
N LEU A 166 -3.26 13.96 4.25
CA LEU A 166 -3.04 13.49 5.62
C LEU A 166 -3.34 11.99 5.82
N PRO A 167 -4.33 11.38 5.16
CA PRO A 167 -4.54 9.93 5.22
C PRO A 167 -3.31 9.12 4.79
N TYR A 168 -2.53 9.60 3.81
CA TYR A 168 -1.29 8.95 3.35
C TYR A 168 -0.13 9.06 4.35
N VAL A 169 -0.28 9.83 5.41
CA VAL A 169 0.64 9.88 6.55
C VAL A 169 0.11 9.04 7.72
N LEU A 170 -1.13 9.29 8.14
CA LEU A 170 -1.69 8.67 9.35
C LEU A 170 -1.93 7.17 9.20
N ILE A 171 -2.42 6.71 8.05
CA ILE A 171 -2.75 5.30 7.85
C ILE A 171 -1.49 4.43 7.78
N PRO A 172 -0.41 4.81 7.08
CA PRO A 172 0.87 4.12 7.19
C PRO A 172 1.43 4.08 8.62
N ILE A 173 1.31 5.16 9.39
CA ILE A 173 1.72 5.16 10.80
C ILE A 173 0.90 4.14 11.60
N LEU A 174 -0.41 4.06 11.40
CA LEU A 174 -1.26 3.03 12.02
C LEU A 174 -0.84 1.62 11.59
N LEU A 175 -0.43 1.45 10.32
CA LEU A 175 0.12 0.18 9.83
C LEU A 175 1.42 -0.18 10.53
N LEU A 176 2.33 0.77 10.78
CA LEU A 176 3.55 0.54 11.59
C LEU A 176 3.20 0.01 12.99
N VAL A 177 2.25 0.65 13.66
CA VAL A 177 1.77 0.21 14.97
C VAL A 177 1.18 -1.21 14.89
N ARG A 178 0.41 -1.51 13.84
CA ARG A 178 -0.18 -2.84 13.62
C ARG A 178 0.90 -3.91 13.38
N MET A 179 1.96 -3.58 12.64
CA MET A 179 3.04 -4.48 12.22
C MET A 179 4.24 -4.50 13.18
N ARG A 180 4.17 -3.85 14.34
CA ARG A 180 5.28 -3.78 15.32
C ARG A 180 5.76 -5.12 15.88
N LYS A 181 4.93 -6.18 15.77
CA LYS A 181 5.28 -7.52 16.26
C LYS A 181 5.81 -8.41 15.14
N PRO A 182 6.80 -9.29 15.41
CA PRO A 182 7.36 -10.18 14.39
C PRO A 182 6.33 -11.13 13.75
N LEU A 183 5.30 -11.53 14.53
CA LEU A 183 4.20 -12.38 14.06
C LEU A 183 2.85 -11.66 14.25
N PRO A 184 2.52 -10.68 13.38
CA PRO A 184 1.36 -9.81 13.57
C PRO A 184 0.02 -10.55 13.51
N PHE A 185 -0.03 -11.71 12.86
CA PHE A 185 -1.26 -12.49 12.67
C PHE A 185 -1.37 -13.72 13.56
N ALA A 186 -0.34 -14.04 14.36
CA ALA A 186 -0.35 -15.18 15.24
C ALA A 186 -1.28 -14.98 16.46
N ARG A 187 -1.87 -16.07 16.91
CA ARG A 187 -2.65 -16.09 18.16
C ARG A 187 -1.73 -15.77 19.35
N ARG A 188 -2.18 -14.89 20.22
CA ARG A 188 -1.51 -14.65 21.51
C ARG A 188 -1.98 -15.72 22.48
N PHE A 189 -1.04 -16.38 23.12
CA PHE A 189 -1.28 -17.17 24.31
C PHE A 189 -1.19 -16.27 25.53
#